data_b8c66019611fb438b46779905a0f04b8
#
_entry.id   b8c66019611fb438b46779905a0f04b8
#
_cell.length_a   1.000
_cell.length_b   1.000
_cell.length_c   1.000
_cell.angle_alpha   90.00
_cell.angle_beta   90.00
_cell.angle_gamma   90.00
#
_symmetry.space_group_name_H-M   'P 1'
#
loop_
_entity.id
_entity.type
_entity.pdbx_description
1 polymer ?
#
loop_
_entity_poly.entity_id
_entity_poly.type
_entity_poly.pdbx_seq_one_letter_code
_entity_poly.pdbx_strand_id
1 'polypeptide(L)'
;AGAAGLAAVLAHGHLFKEACDIISHVDKLNYVIQLLLTGNSAYGARLKLKQFNIDQYFDFNHSGFAEAFYYRDDLARFALEKVQREWGDDIDDIYVIGDTPYDIQCGKAIGAKTVAVSTGHYSLDELKKHDPWWAMEQLPPPAEFTDKLELNKKS
;
A
#
# COMPACT_ATOMS: atom_id res chain seq x y z
N ALA A 1 10.26 -16.46 11.95
CA ALA A 1 10.34 -16.21 13.00
C ALA A 1 9.63 -15.02 13.60
N GLY A 2 8.36 -15.08 13.70
CA GLY A 2 7.60 -14.26 14.61
C GLY A 2 8.02 -12.81 14.74
N ALA A 3 8.10 -12.07 13.66
CA ALA A 3 8.28 -10.64 13.77
C ALA A 3 6.96 -10.07 14.25
N ALA A 4 6.78 -10.02 15.56
CA ALA A 4 5.59 -9.37 16.12
C ALA A 4 5.49 -7.95 15.58
N GLY A 5 4.35 -7.59 15.03
CA GLY A 5 4.15 -6.26 14.50
C GLY A 5 4.50 -6.09 13.02
N LEU A 6 4.55 -7.18 12.27
CA LEU A 6 4.70 -7.09 10.82
C LEU A 6 3.52 -6.33 10.22
N ALA A 7 3.77 -5.35 9.38
CA ALA A 7 2.75 -4.57 8.69
C ALA A 7 2.89 -4.74 7.19
N ALA A 8 1.78 -4.92 6.51
CA ALA A 8 1.75 -4.95 5.06
C ALA A 8 1.26 -3.58 4.54
N VAL A 9 2.03 -2.95 3.70
CA VAL A 9 1.69 -1.66 3.09
C VAL A 9 1.42 -1.90 1.62
N LEU A 10 0.19 -1.63 1.21
CA LEU A 10 -0.24 -1.81 -0.17
C LEU A 10 -0.32 -0.43 -0.83
N ALA A 11 0.50 -0.21 -1.84
CA ALA A 11 0.53 1.05 -2.58
C ALA A 11 -0.16 0.87 -3.93
N HIS A 12 -0.87 1.89 -4.36
CA HIS A 12 -1.70 1.82 -5.55
C HIS A 12 -1.61 3.12 -6.36
N GLY A 13 -1.72 2.99 -7.69
CA GLY A 13 -1.95 4.09 -8.58
C GLY A 13 -0.75 4.97 -8.88
N HIS A 14 -1.02 6.27 -9.04
CA HIS A 14 -0.04 7.27 -9.51
C HIS A 14 0.85 7.81 -8.40
N LEU A 15 0.76 7.26 -7.20
CA LEU A 15 1.48 7.78 -6.03
C LEU A 15 2.98 7.49 -6.05
N PHE A 16 3.45 6.62 -6.94
CA PHE A 16 4.84 6.17 -6.89
C PHE A 16 5.85 7.31 -6.95
N LYS A 17 5.60 8.30 -7.81
CA LYS A 17 6.51 9.44 -7.96
C LYS A 17 6.63 10.24 -6.66
N GLU A 18 5.51 10.54 -6.03
CA GLU A 18 5.46 11.35 -4.80
C GLU A 18 5.87 10.53 -3.57
N ALA A 19 5.80 9.22 -3.66
CA ALA A 19 6.01 8.32 -2.53
C ALA A 19 7.42 7.73 -2.47
N CYS A 20 8.30 8.05 -3.41
CA CYS A 20 9.63 7.42 -3.49
C CYS A 20 10.41 7.47 -2.18
N ASP A 21 10.42 8.63 -1.51
CA ASP A 21 11.14 8.79 -0.25
C ASP A 21 10.54 7.96 0.88
N ILE A 22 9.21 7.90 0.92
CA ILE A 22 8.51 7.08 1.92
C ILE A 22 8.78 5.60 1.66
N ILE A 23 8.68 5.17 0.41
CA ILE A 23 8.90 3.77 0.03
C ILE A 23 10.30 3.31 0.41
N SER A 24 11.31 4.09 0.10
CA SER A 24 12.69 3.75 0.45
C SER A 24 12.93 3.79 1.96
N HIS A 25 12.30 4.72 2.67
CA HIS A 25 12.40 4.81 4.11
C HIS A 25 11.76 3.60 4.80
N VAL A 26 10.57 3.21 4.36
CA VAL A 26 9.83 2.07 4.91
C VAL A 26 10.57 0.75 4.64
N ASP A 27 11.25 0.65 3.50
CA ASP A 27 12.03 -0.55 3.17
C ASP A 27 13.12 -0.86 4.19
N LYS A 28 13.61 0.16 4.90
CA LYS A 28 14.62 -0.03 5.94
C LYS A 28 14.05 -0.65 7.21
N LEU A 29 12.73 -0.71 7.32
CA LEU A 29 12.05 -1.31 8.48
C LEU A 29 11.85 -2.80 8.22
N ASN A 30 12.57 -3.64 8.96
CA ASN A 30 12.62 -5.09 8.71
C ASN A 30 11.29 -5.82 8.91
N TYR A 31 10.34 -5.18 9.58
CA TYR A 31 9.05 -5.76 9.93
C TYR A 31 7.91 -5.26 9.04
N VAL A 32 8.22 -4.60 7.93
CA VAL A 32 7.22 -4.07 6.99
C VAL A 32 7.40 -4.73 5.64
N ILE A 33 6.29 -5.15 5.04
CA ILE A 33 6.26 -5.70 3.69
C ILE A 33 5.53 -4.71 2.81
N GLN A 34 6.13 -4.35 1.68
CA GLN A 34 5.51 -3.45 0.71
C GLN A 34 5.04 -4.24 -0.50
N LEU A 35 3.76 -4.11 -0.82
CA LEU A 35 3.10 -4.82 -1.90
C LEU A 35 2.44 -3.84 -2.85
N LEU A 36 2.11 -4.31 -4.04
CA LEU A 36 1.37 -3.57 -5.05
C LEU A 36 -0.02 -4.15 -5.22
N LEU A 37 -1.00 -3.25 -5.37
CA LEU A 37 -2.31 -3.58 -5.90
C LEU A 37 -2.50 -2.72 -7.13
N THR A 38 -2.52 -3.29 -8.30
CA THR A 38 -2.53 -2.49 -9.52
C THR A 38 -3.34 -3.16 -10.63
N GLY A 39 -4.03 -2.32 -11.41
CA GLY A 39 -4.69 -2.75 -12.64
C GLY A 39 -3.72 -3.02 -13.79
N ASN A 40 -2.43 -2.82 -13.59
CA ASN A 40 -1.41 -3.16 -14.57
C ASN A 40 -0.98 -4.61 -14.43
N SER A 41 -0.36 -5.14 -15.49
CA SER A 41 0.34 -6.42 -15.40
C SER A 41 1.58 -6.29 -14.50
N ALA A 42 2.11 -7.41 -14.05
CA ALA A 42 3.35 -7.42 -13.28
C ALA A 42 4.50 -6.79 -14.05
N TYR A 43 4.59 -7.09 -15.34
CA TYR A 43 5.62 -6.52 -16.20
C TYR A 43 5.49 -5.00 -16.33
N GLY A 44 4.27 -4.51 -16.60
CA GLY A 44 4.01 -3.07 -16.73
C GLY A 44 4.28 -2.32 -15.44
N ALA A 45 3.87 -2.89 -14.31
CA ALA A 45 4.12 -2.29 -13.01
C ALA A 45 5.63 -2.19 -12.71
N ARG A 46 6.37 -3.27 -13.01
CA ARG A 46 7.82 -3.28 -12.81
C ARG A 46 8.52 -2.20 -13.63
N LEU A 47 8.10 -2.01 -14.89
CA LEU A 47 8.67 -0.97 -15.73
C LEU A 47 8.44 0.43 -15.15
N LYS A 48 7.24 0.70 -14.66
CA LYS A 48 6.92 1.98 -14.04
C LYS A 48 7.77 2.24 -12.81
N LEU A 49 7.91 1.25 -11.94
CA LEU A 49 8.69 1.38 -10.72
C LEU A 49 10.18 1.57 -11.02
N LYS A 50 10.70 0.92 -12.06
CA LYS A 50 12.08 1.07 -12.46
C LYS A 50 12.41 2.49 -12.92
N GLN A 51 11.44 3.21 -13.49
CA GLN A 51 11.63 4.61 -13.86
C GLN A 51 11.99 5.49 -12.67
N PHE A 52 11.51 5.11 -11.47
CA PHE A 52 11.78 5.81 -10.22
C PHE A 52 12.80 5.09 -9.35
N ASN A 53 13.37 3.99 -9.84
CA ASN A 53 14.34 3.17 -9.12
C ASN A 53 13.83 2.66 -7.77
N ILE A 54 12.57 2.23 -7.73
CA ILE A 54 11.92 1.74 -6.50
C ILE A 54 11.33 0.34 -6.65
N ASP A 55 11.55 -0.34 -7.76
CA ASP A 55 11.00 -1.68 -8.00
C ASP A 55 11.54 -2.72 -7.00
N GLN A 56 12.75 -2.55 -6.52
CA GLN A 56 13.39 -3.46 -5.57
C GLN A 56 12.76 -3.43 -4.18
N TYR A 57 11.95 -2.43 -3.87
CA TYR A 57 11.34 -2.27 -2.55
C TYR A 57 10.01 -2.99 -2.39
N PHE A 58 9.51 -3.62 -3.46
CA PHE A 58 8.20 -4.28 -3.45
C PHE A 58 8.32 -5.79 -3.59
N ASP A 59 7.46 -6.48 -2.86
CA ASP A 59 7.33 -7.93 -2.93
C ASP A 59 6.34 -8.31 -4.04
N PHE A 60 6.85 -8.60 -5.23
CA PHE A 60 6.01 -8.92 -6.39
C PHE A 60 5.28 -10.26 -6.23
N ASN A 61 5.85 -11.19 -5.48
CA ASN A 61 5.25 -12.50 -5.31
C ASN A 61 3.94 -12.46 -4.52
N HIS A 62 3.80 -11.49 -3.62
CA HIS A 62 2.61 -11.34 -2.78
C HIS A 62 1.70 -10.20 -3.26
N SER A 63 2.05 -9.54 -4.35
CA SER A 63 1.28 -8.44 -4.92
C SER A 63 0.09 -8.94 -5.74
N GLY A 64 -0.91 -8.07 -5.94
CA GLY A 64 -2.06 -8.34 -6.80
C GLY A 64 -1.96 -7.58 -8.11
N PHE A 65 -2.06 -8.31 -9.22
CA PHE A 65 -1.97 -7.74 -10.57
C PHE A 65 -3.21 -8.11 -11.39
N ALA A 66 -3.55 -7.24 -12.37
CA ALA A 66 -4.72 -7.42 -13.21
C ALA A 66 -4.69 -8.70 -14.06
N GLU A 67 -3.55 -9.33 -14.22
CA GLU A 67 -3.43 -10.60 -14.94
C GLU A 67 -4.31 -11.69 -14.34
N ALA A 68 -4.53 -11.63 -13.02
CA ALA A 68 -5.31 -12.63 -12.29
C ALA A 68 -6.78 -12.24 -12.10
N PHE A 69 -7.08 -10.93 -11.96
CA PHE A 69 -8.41 -10.46 -11.58
C PHE A 69 -8.75 -9.14 -12.27
N TYR A 70 -10.05 -8.92 -12.53
CA TYR A 70 -10.56 -7.71 -13.16
C TYR A 70 -10.94 -6.61 -12.16
N TYR A 71 -11.32 -6.98 -10.93
CA TYR A 71 -11.80 -6.03 -9.93
C TYR A 71 -10.75 -5.81 -8.86
N ARG A 72 -10.61 -4.56 -8.40
CA ARG A 72 -9.61 -4.20 -7.39
C ARG A 72 -9.83 -4.85 -6.03
N ASP A 73 -11.09 -5.05 -5.65
CA ASP A 73 -11.42 -5.74 -4.41
C ASP A 73 -10.88 -7.18 -4.43
N ASP A 74 -10.98 -7.82 -5.58
CA ASP A 74 -10.47 -9.18 -5.75
C ASP A 74 -8.94 -9.21 -5.70
N LEU A 75 -8.29 -8.18 -6.28
CA LEU A 75 -6.84 -8.05 -6.20
C LEU A 75 -6.39 -7.92 -4.74
N ALA A 76 -7.10 -7.11 -3.96
CA ALA A 76 -6.79 -6.90 -2.55
C ALA A 76 -6.95 -8.19 -1.75
N ARG A 77 -8.05 -8.90 -1.96
CA ARG A 77 -8.29 -10.18 -1.27
C ARG A 77 -7.25 -11.23 -1.64
N PHE A 78 -6.87 -11.27 -2.91
CA PHE A 78 -5.86 -12.20 -3.39
C PHE A 78 -4.50 -11.93 -2.74
N ALA A 79 -4.09 -10.66 -2.70
CA ALA A 79 -2.84 -10.27 -2.04
C ALA A 79 -2.88 -10.59 -0.54
N LEU A 80 -4.01 -10.29 0.11
CA LEU A 80 -4.19 -10.60 1.53
C LEU A 80 -4.08 -12.09 1.81
N GLU A 81 -4.68 -12.93 0.98
CA GLU A 81 -4.60 -14.37 1.14
C GLU A 81 -3.16 -14.88 1.07
N LYS A 82 -2.38 -14.34 0.13
CA LYS A 82 -0.96 -14.70 0.01
C LYS A 82 -0.18 -14.32 1.26
N VAL A 83 -0.42 -13.11 1.77
CA VAL A 83 0.23 -12.59 2.96
C VAL A 83 -0.14 -13.45 4.17
N GLN A 84 -1.41 -13.80 4.31
CA GLN A 84 -1.87 -14.61 5.44
C GLN A 84 -1.33 -16.02 5.41
N ARG A 85 -1.15 -16.62 4.23
CA ARG A 85 -0.52 -17.94 4.10
C ARG A 85 0.93 -17.94 4.57
N GLU A 86 1.65 -16.85 4.28
CA GLU A 86 3.08 -16.75 4.59
C GLU A 86 3.31 -16.37 6.05
N TRP A 87 2.60 -15.35 6.53
CA TRP A 87 2.88 -14.74 7.84
C TRP A 87 1.78 -14.94 8.87
N GLY A 88 0.57 -15.30 8.45
CA GLY A 88 -0.52 -15.64 9.36
C GLY A 88 -0.77 -14.55 10.39
N ASP A 89 -0.74 -14.94 11.65
CA ASP A 89 -1.01 -14.05 12.78
C ASP A 89 0.14 -13.08 13.08
N ASP A 90 1.26 -13.19 12.38
CA ASP A 90 2.38 -12.25 12.54
C ASP A 90 2.07 -10.89 11.90
N ILE A 91 1.00 -10.77 11.12
CA ILE A 91 0.54 -9.51 10.54
C ILE A 91 -0.36 -8.81 11.55
N ASP A 92 0.07 -7.68 12.09
CA ASP A 92 -0.74 -6.88 13.01
C ASP A 92 -1.63 -5.89 12.29
N ASP A 93 -1.05 -5.13 11.34
CA ASP A 93 -1.75 -4.06 10.65
C ASP A 93 -1.55 -4.15 9.16
N ILE A 94 -2.60 -3.77 8.42
CA ILE A 94 -2.57 -3.68 6.97
C ILE A 94 -3.01 -2.27 6.58
N TYR A 95 -2.25 -1.65 5.69
CA TYR A 95 -2.55 -0.32 5.17
C TYR A 95 -2.69 -0.38 3.66
N VAL A 96 -3.68 0.32 3.13
CA VAL A 96 -3.82 0.51 1.67
C VAL A 96 -3.70 2.00 1.41
N ILE A 97 -2.74 2.38 0.57
CA ILE A 97 -2.44 3.76 0.24
C ILE A 97 -2.80 4.01 -1.22
N GLY A 98 -3.58 5.02 -1.49
CA GLY A 98 -3.99 5.32 -2.85
C GLY A 98 -4.51 6.74 -3.02
N ASP A 99 -4.90 7.07 -4.25
CA ASP A 99 -5.34 8.41 -4.62
C ASP A 99 -6.77 8.44 -5.20
N THR A 100 -7.50 7.33 -5.08
CA THR A 100 -8.86 7.23 -5.62
C THR A 100 -9.83 6.65 -4.58
N PRO A 101 -11.16 6.90 -4.76
CA PRO A 101 -12.17 6.24 -3.94
C PRO A 101 -12.12 4.71 -4.01
N TYR A 102 -11.68 4.17 -5.14
CA TYR A 102 -11.56 2.71 -5.32
C TYR A 102 -10.50 2.12 -4.39
N ASP A 103 -9.42 2.86 -4.15
CA ASP A 103 -8.37 2.44 -3.22
C ASP A 103 -8.91 2.35 -1.80
N ILE A 104 -9.71 3.34 -1.40
CA ILE A 104 -10.34 3.35 -0.09
C ILE A 104 -11.30 2.16 0.05
N GLN A 105 -12.13 1.94 -0.95
CA GLN A 105 -13.09 0.85 -0.99
C GLN A 105 -12.39 -0.52 -0.92
N CYS A 106 -11.36 -0.66 -1.71
CA CYS A 106 -10.53 -1.86 -1.76
C CYS A 106 -9.90 -2.18 -0.40
N GLY A 107 -9.35 -1.17 0.27
CA GLY A 107 -8.79 -1.34 1.61
C GLY A 107 -9.84 -1.74 2.63
N LYS A 108 -11.03 -1.11 2.58
CA LYS A 108 -12.12 -1.45 3.49
C LYS A 108 -12.59 -2.89 3.29
N ALA A 109 -12.60 -3.37 2.05
CA ALA A 109 -13.02 -4.73 1.71
C ALA A 109 -12.18 -5.80 2.41
N ILE A 110 -10.93 -5.50 2.72
CA ILE A 110 -10.01 -6.42 3.40
C ILE A 110 -9.73 -6.04 4.86
N GLY A 111 -10.46 -5.07 5.41
CA GLY A 111 -10.27 -4.66 6.79
C GLY A 111 -9.00 -3.85 7.04
N ALA A 112 -8.42 -3.28 6.01
CA ALA A 112 -7.21 -2.47 6.12
C ALA A 112 -7.51 -1.03 6.54
N LYS A 113 -6.53 -0.37 7.12
CA LYS A 113 -6.56 1.08 7.32
C LYS A 113 -6.24 1.75 6.00
N THR A 114 -7.08 2.69 5.57
CA THR A 114 -6.95 3.32 4.26
C THR A 114 -6.34 4.71 4.38
N VAL A 115 -5.32 4.96 3.56
CA VAL A 115 -4.62 6.24 3.50
C VAL A 115 -4.86 6.84 2.11
N ALA A 116 -5.53 7.97 2.05
CA ALA A 116 -5.90 8.61 0.80
C ALA A 116 -5.15 9.91 0.61
N VAL A 117 -4.59 10.10 -0.59
CA VAL A 117 -3.80 11.28 -0.95
C VAL A 117 -4.37 11.91 -2.20
N SER A 118 -4.70 13.21 -2.16
CA SER A 118 -5.35 13.89 -3.28
C SER A 118 -4.34 14.40 -4.30
N THR A 119 -3.44 13.53 -4.76
CA THR A 119 -2.45 13.85 -5.79
C THR A 119 -2.91 13.50 -7.20
N GLY A 120 -4.02 12.80 -7.33
CA GLY A 120 -4.58 12.40 -8.61
C GLY A 120 -5.73 13.30 -9.04
N HIS A 121 -6.77 12.68 -9.63
CA HIS A 121 -7.93 13.40 -10.18
C HIS A 121 -8.99 13.75 -9.13
N TYR A 122 -8.87 13.21 -7.93
CA TYR A 122 -9.88 13.39 -6.88
C TYR A 122 -9.42 14.40 -5.86
N SER A 123 -10.34 15.31 -5.48
CA SER A 123 -10.06 16.29 -4.43
C SER A 123 -10.04 15.62 -3.05
N LEU A 124 -9.45 16.32 -2.08
CA LEU A 124 -9.45 15.86 -0.70
C LEU A 124 -10.87 15.66 -0.18
N ASP A 125 -11.79 16.60 -0.49
CA ASP A 125 -13.18 16.51 -0.06
C ASP A 125 -13.88 15.29 -0.64
N GLU A 126 -13.62 14.98 -1.93
CA GLU A 126 -14.17 13.79 -2.56
C GLU A 126 -13.69 12.51 -1.89
N LEU A 127 -12.40 12.45 -1.58
CA LEU A 127 -11.82 11.29 -0.92
C LEU A 127 -12.37 11.11 0.49
N LYS A 128 -12.53 12.21 1.24
CA LYS A 128 -13.06 12.17 2.60
C LYS A 128 -14.50 11.64 2.68
N LYS A 129 -15.28 11.80 1.61
CA LYS A 129 -16.64 11.25 1.56
C LYS A 129 -16.68 9.73 1.67
N HIS A 130 -15.59 9.06 1.36
CA HIS A 130 -15.48 7.61 1.44
C HIS A 130 -14.90 7.13 2.78
N ASP A 131 -14.74 8.04 3.72
CA ASP A 131 -14.33 7.78 5.09
C ASP A 131 -13.01 6.99 5.20
N PRO A 132 -11.90 7.51 4.63
CA PRO A 132 -10.60 6.88 4.81
C PRO A 132 -10.11 7.03 6.26
N TRP A 133 -9.22 6.12 6.65
CA TRP A 133 -8.59 6.20 7.97
C TRP A 133 -7.73 7.46 8.12
N TRP A 134 -7.04 7.86 7.04
CA TRP A 134 -6.23 9.07 6.99
C TRP A 134 -6.29 9.66 5.58
N ALA A 135 -6.54 10.96 5.46
CA ALA A 135 -6.60 11.63 4.17
C ALA A 135 -5.77 12.92 4.19
N MET A 136 -5.08 13.20 3.09
CA MET A 136 -4.17 14.34 2.99
C MET A 136 -4.05 14.84 1.56
N GLU A 137 -3.64 16.08 1.40
CA GLU A 137 -3.37 16.64 0.07
C GLU A 137 -2.02 16.21 -0.48
N GLN A 138 -1.04 16.08 0.41
CA GLN A 138 0.33 15.68 0.06
C GLN A 138 0.83 14.69 1.10
N LEU A 139 1.68 13.78 0.65
CA LEU A 139 2.36 12.88 1.57
C LEU A 139 3.31 13.67 2.47
N PRO A 140 3.32 13.38 3.78
CA PRO A 140 4.22 14.05 4.70
C PRO A 140 5.64 13.52 4.56
N PRO A 141 6.62 14.13 5.26
CA PRO A 141 7.96 13.54 5.33
C PRO A 141 7.93 12.09 5.83
N PRO A 142 8.89 11.25 5.42
CA PRO A 142 8.86 9.83 5.76
C PRO A 142 8.74 9.53 7.26
N ALA A 143 9.45 10.24 8.11
CA ALA A 143 9.38 10.01 9.56
C ALA A 143 7.99 10.27 10.13
N GLU A 144 7.34 11.34 9.67
CA GLU A 144 5.97 11.66 10.08
C GLU A 144 4.98 10.60 9.61
N PHE A 145 5.17 10.10 8.38
CA PHE A 145 4.33 9.04 7.82
C PHE A 145 4.43 7.77 8.67
N THR A 146 5.64 7.33 8.97
CA THR A 146 5.86 6.10 9.74
C THR A 146 5.40 6.25 11.19
N ASP A 147 5.50 7.45 11.77
CA ASP A 147 4.96 7.73 13.10
C ASP A 147 3.44 7.59 13.13
N LYS A 148 2.76 8.15 12.14
CA LYS A 148 1.29 8.09 12.06
C LYS A 148 0.81 6.65 11.92
N LEU A 149 1.50 5.83 11.15
CA LEU A 149 1.17 4.43 10.98
C LEU A 149 1.68 3.55 12.15
N GLU A 150 2.34 4.17 13.11
CA GLU A 150 2.92 3.50 14.28
C GLU A 150 3.98 2.45 13.90
N LEU A 151 4.59 2.59 12.75
CA LEU A 151 5.61 1.65 12.29
C LEU A 151 6.90 1.76 13.09
N ASN A 152 7.21 2.95 13.60
CA ASN A 152 8.43 3.17 14.39
C ASN A 152 8.41 2.50 15.77
N LYS A 153 7.24 2.11 16.25
CA LYS A 153 7.08 1.47 17.56
C LYS A 153 7.25 -0.05 17.50
N LYS A 154 7.29 -0.60 16.31
CA LYS A 154 7.43 -2.03 16.11
C LYS A 154 8.90 -2.40 16.09
N SER A 155 9.23 -3.46 16.73
CA SER A 155 10.63 -3.89 16.85
C SER A 155 10.79 -5.38 16.60
#